data_0ad9099bed7ad78d35b981841f03171c
#
_entry.id   0ad9099bed7ad78d35b981841f03171c
#
_cell.length_a   1.000
_cell.length_b   1.000
_cell.length_c   1.000
_cell.angle_alpha   90.00
_cell.angle_beta   90.00
_cell.angle_gamma   90.00
#
_symmetry.space_group_name_H-M   'P 1'
#
loop_
_entity.id
_entity.type
_entity.pdbx_description
1 polymer ?
#
loop_
_entity_poly.entity_id
_entity_poly.type
_entity_poly.pdbx_seq_one_letter_code
_entity_poly.pdbx_strand_id
1 'polypeptide(L)'
;MKKLLFILPLIAVISFSCQKEIDWGLGGSTSTANQLLVKINSKTGTDSTLLEYFYDANKRIIREKTTGMAAGQDLGNDLVINRNSSGIITSTIQKAAALTAAGIDSVVTRYNYSTATSRYTSSVFDLAIPGFAVTDSAVYTYDANGRITSDAHYLAIGGLPIPLPPILALRNTYTYSASGTNLVNVSQDAATTPGGPLSPVSAQVFTFDAKSNPLIIQNEAVLLARTGLYNANNPAKAVVTNTVSPANDFTMDYTYKYNAAGKPDSSYGTRTPGGAITASKYFYQ
;
A
#
# COMPACT_ATOMS: atom_id res chain seq x y z
N MET A 1 -6.86 21.40 20.38
CA MET A 1 -5.97 21.58 19.21
C MET A 1 -4.79 20.61 19.15
N LYS A 2 -4.11 20.27 20.27
CA LYS A 2 -2.98 19.29 20.24
C LYS A 2 -3.37 17.87 19.76
N LYS A 3 -4.64 17.44 19.94
CA LYS A 3 -5.10 16.09 19.52
C LYS A 3 -5.36 15.96 18.01
N LEU A 4 -5.63 17.07 17.30
CA LEU A 4 -5.86 17.07 15.85
C LEU A 4 -4.56 16.83 15.06
N LEU A 5 -3.42 17.25 15.63
CA LEU A 5 -2.10 17.09 15.01
C LEU A 5 -1.64 15.61 14.91
N PHE A 6 -2.23 14.73 15.73
CA PHE A 6 -1.90 13.29 15.71
C PHE A 6 -2.71 12.47 14.69
N ILE A 7 -3.81 12.99 14.14
CA ILE A 7 -4.67 12.27 13.20
C ILE A 7 -4.09 12.30 11.79
N LEU A 8 -3.51 13.42 11.37
CA LEU A 8 -2.86 13.53 10.06
C LEU A 8 -1.73 12.50 9.88
N PRO A 9 -0.79 12.33 10.84
CA PRO A 9 0.22 11.27 10.72
C PRO A 9 -0.36 9.85 10.87
N LEU A 10 -1.48 9.65 11.57
CA LEU A 10 -2.10 8.33 11.66
C LEU A 10 -2.71 7.90 10.33
N ILE A 11 -3.35 8.81 9.60
CA ILE A 11 -3.88 8.55 8.24
C ILE A 11 -2.71 8.32 7.27
N ALA A 12 -1.63 9.09 7.39
CA ALA A 12 -0.40 8.88 6.62
C ALA A 12 0.25 7.52 6.93
N VAL A 13 0.25 7.06 8.18
CA VAL A 13 0.79 5.75 8.58
C VAL A 13 -0.04 4.60 8.00
N ILE A 14 -1.36 4.75 7.88
CA ILE A 14 -2.22 3.76 7.22
C ILE A 14 -1.91 3.68 5.73
N SER A 15 -1.56 4.81 5.10
CA SER A 15 -1.18 4.90 3.69
C SER A 15 0.27 4.45 3.41
N PHE A 16 1.16 4.53 4.39
CA PHE A 16 2.58 4.20 4.31
C PHE A 16 2.98 2.97 5.13
N SER A 17 2.23 1.90 5.05
CA SER A 17 2.75 0.60 5.46
C SER A 17 3.86 0.18 4.48
N CYS A 18 4.95 0.96 4.45
CA CYS A 18 6.17 0.63 3.75
C CYS A 18 6.83 -0.54 4.45
N GLN A 19 6.74 -1.68 3.84
CA GLN A 19 7.32 -2.93 4.25
C GLN A 19 8.83 -2.81 4.39
N LYS A 20 9.35 -3.15 5.55
CA LYS A 20 10.73 -3.58 5.74
C LYS A 20 10.78 -5.09 5.62
N GLU A 21 11.65 -5.59 4.80
CA GLU A 21 11.77 -6.99 4.41
C GLU A 21 13.02 -7.68 4.94
N ILE A 22 13.08 -9.03 4.93
CA ILE A 22 14.08 -9.77 5.67
C ILE A 22 14.36 -11.24 5.26
N ASP A 23 15.49 -11.85 5.58
CA ASP A 23 16.14 -13.04 5.03
C ASP A 23 15.69 -14.48 5.41
N TRP A 24 16.04 -15.42 4.53
CA TRP A 24 15.68 -16.83 4.49
C TRP A 24 16.81 -17.81 4.29
N GLY A 25 16.80 -18.84 5.03
CA GLY A 25 17.50 -20.06 4.68
C GLY A 25 16.53 -21.18 4.27
N LEU A 26 16.83 -21.90 3.16
CA LEU A 26 16.40 -23.24 2.74
C LEU A 26 15.30 -23.42 1.67
N GLY A 27 15.65 -24.24 0.69
CA GLY A 27 14.83 -25.15 -0.08
C GLY A 27 14.14 -24.60 -1.34
N GLY A 28 14.69 -24.95 -2.52
CA GLY A 28 14.09 -24.64 -3.83
C GLY A 28 12.80 -25.41 -4.09
N SER A 29 11.88 -24.78 -4.83
CA SER A 29 10.66 -25.38 -5.36
C SER A 29 10.72 -25.45 -6.88
N THR A 30 10.32 -26.55 -7.48
CA THR A 30 10.14 -26.74 -8.92
C THR A 30 8.89 -26.01 -9.39
N SER A 31 9.00 -25.22 -10.46
CA SER A 31 7.96 -24.29 -10.90
C SER A 31 7.34 -24.64 -12.23
N THR A 32 6.04 -24.40 -12.36
CA THR A 32 5.28 -24.34 -13.62
C THR A 32 4.72 -22.92 -13.84
N ALA A 33 4.45 -22.55 -15.10
CA ALA A 33 4.13 -21.18 -15.53
C ALA A 33 2.87 -20.53 -14.90
N ASN A 34 2.03 -21.30 -14.19
CA ASN A 34 0.75 -20.87 -13.64
C ASN A 34 0.72 -20.69 -12.11
N GLN A 35 1.87 -20.66 -11.45
CA GLN A 35 1.91 -20.58 -10.00
C GLN A 35 1.55 -19.19 -9.49
N LEU A 36 0.71 -19.15 -8.43
CA LEU A 36 0.39 -17.93 -7.68
C LEU A 36 1.41 -17.73 -6.56
N LEU A 37 1.85 -16.49 -6.36
CA LEU A 37 2.63 -16.12 -5.18
C LEU A 37 1.72 -16.18 -3.96
N VAL A 38 2.01 -17.06 -3.01
CA VAL A 38 1.18 -17.22 -1.80
C VAL A 38 1.84 -16.69 -0.55
N LYS A 39 3.17 -16.52 -0.57
CA LYS A 39 3.88 -16.15 0.64
C LYS A 39 5.20 -15.48 0.32
N ILE A 40 5.48 -14.41 1.04
CA ILE A 40 6.79 -13.78 1.11
C ILE A 40 7.22 -13.82 2.57
N ASN A 41 8.31 -14.37 2.75
CA ASN A 41 8.95 -14.39 4.03
C ASN A 41 10.12 -13.41 3.97
N SER A 42 10.29 -12.57 4.97
CA SER A 42 11.28 -11.51 4.93
C SER A 42 12.03 -11.32 6.26
N LYS A 43 13.37 -10.93 6.34
CA LYS A 43 14.26 -10.77 7.51
C LYS A 43 15.24 -9.59 7.42
N THR A 44 15.33 -8.64 8.37
CA THR A 44 16.34 -7.56 8.52
C THR A 44 17.03 -7.68 9.88
N GLY A 45 18.25 -8.18 9.92
CA GLY A 45 18.89 -8.52 11.19
C GLY A 45 18.12 -9.58 11.95
N THR A 46 17.64 -9.25 13.15
CA THR A 46 16.84 -10.14 14.03
C THR A 46 15.34 -10.09 13.74
N ASP A 47 14.86 -9.08 13.05
CA ASP A 47 13.45 -8.88 12.75
C ASP A 47 12.97 -9.84 11.65
N SER A 48 11.71 -10.26 11.67
CA SER A 48 11.12 -11.12 10.64
C SER A 48 9.67 -10.78 10.35
N THR A 49 9.30 -10.80 9.07
CA THR A 49 7.93 -10.63 8.61
C THR A 49 7.52 -11.75 7.68
N LEU A 50 6.26 -12.13 7.79
CA LEU A 50 5.59 -13.06 6.91
C LEU A 50 4.41 -12.36 6.27
N LEU A 51 4.39 -12.32 4.94
CA LEU A 51 3.29 -11.82 4.15
C LEU A 51 2.66 -13.00 3.39
N GLU A 52 1.36 -13.18 3.56
CA GLU A 52 0.59 -14.28 2.97
C GLU A 52 -0.55 -13.71 2.11
N TYR A 53 -0.75 -14.30 0.93
CA TYR A 53 -1.83 -13.98 0.01
C TYR A 53 -2.80 -15.14 -0.11
N PHE A 54 -4.09 -14.84 -0.04
CA PHE A 54 -5.17 -15.82 -0.20
C PHE A 54 -6.00 -15.43 -1.42
N TYR A 55 -6.40 -16.43 -2.20
CA TYR A 55 -7.05 -16.25 -3.49
C TYR A 55 -8.43 -16.91 -3.53
N ASP A 56 -9.35 -16.34 -4.32
CA ASP A 56 -10.60 -17.00 -4.69
C ASP A 56 -10.38 -18.03 -5.82
N ALA A 57 -11.45 -18.72 -6.20
CA ALA A 57 -11.42 -19.70 -7.31
C ALA A 57 -11.04 -19.07 -8.67
N ASN A 58 -11.16 -17.74 -8.81
CA ASN A 58 -10.76 -16.98 -10.00
C ASN A 58 -9.33 -16.41 -9.90
N LYS A 59 -8.55 -16.85 -8.92
CA LYS A 59 -7.17 -16.42 -8.67
C LYS A 59 -7.04 -14.92 -8.34
N ARG A 60 -8.08 -14.28 -7.79
CA ARG A 60 -8.06 -12.89 -7.31
C ARG A 60 -7.76 -12.89 -5.83
N ILE A 61 -6.92 -11.96 -5.37
CA ILE A 61 -6.62 -11.79 -3.95
C ILE A 61 -7.92 -11.43 -3.20
N ILE A 62 -8.20 -12.18 -2.12
CA ILE A 62 -9.32 -11.94 -1.20
C ILE A 62 -8.84 -11.63 0.21
N ARG A 63 -7.58 -11.89 0.51
CA ARG A 63 -6.98 -11.54 1.81
C ARG A 63 -5.47 -11.41 1.68
N GLU A 64 -4.92 -10.44 2.38
CA GLU A 64 -3.49 -10.25 2.61
C GLU A 64 -3.25 -10.25 4.12
N LYS A 65 -2.31 -11.04 4.60
CA LYS A 65 -1.99 -11.10 6.03
C LYS A 65 -0.50 -10.91 6.23
N THR A 66 -0.13 -9.92 7.02
CA THR A 66 1.24 -9.70 7.48
C THR A 66 1.34 -10.07 8.96
N THR A 67 2.38 -10.78 9.35
CA THR A 67 2.74 -11.04 10.76
C THR A 67 4.23 -10.83 10.93
N GLY A 68 4.65 -10.49 12.14
CA GLY A 68 6.06 -10.32 12.47
C GLY A 68 6.37 -9.02 13.18
N MET A 69 7.66 -8.82 13.41
CA MET A 69 8.19 -7.68 14.16
C MET A 69 9.20 -6.91 13.31
N ALA A 70 9.26 -5.59 13.45
CA ALA A 70 10.34 -4.75 12.94
C ALA A 70 10.68 -3.65 13.95
N ALA A 71 11.94 -3.54 14.30
CA ALA A 71 12.44 -2.59 15.30
C ALA A 71 11.63 -2.60 16.61
N GLY A 72 11.21 -3.80 17.06
CA GLY A 72 10.41 -3.99 18.27
C GLY A 72 8.93 -3.64 18.12
N GLN A 73 8.48 -3.29 16.91
CA GLN A 73 7.07 -3.00 16.63
C GLN A 73 6.40 -4.21 16.00
N ASP A 74 5.18 -4.56 16.46
CA ASP A 74 4.34 -5.55 15.80
C ASP A 74 3.81 -4.98 14.46
N LEU A 75 4.10 -5.69 13.37
CA LEU A 75 3.66 -5.35 12.01
C LEU A 75 2.38 -6.11 11.61
N GLY A 76 1.72 -6.78 12.56
CA GLY A 76 0.50 -7.52 12.30
C GLY A 76 -0.53 -6.68 11.53
N ASN A 77 -0.90 -7.15 10.34
CA ASN A 77 -1.91 -6.54 9.48
C ASN A 77 -2.70 -7.66 8.80
N ASP A 78 -4.01 -7.54 8.78
CA ASP A 78 -4.93 -8.48 8.15
C ASP A 78 -5.92 -7.67 7.32
N LEU A 79 -5.79 -7.74 5.99
CA LEU A 79 -6.63 -7.06 5.02
C LEU A 79 -7.51 -8.09 4.33
N VAL A 80 -8.82 -8.05 4.60
CA VAL A 80 -9.83 -8.85 3.90
C VAL A 80 -10.46 -8.02 2.79
N ILE A 81 -10.56 -8.58 1.58
CA ILE A 81 -11.08 -7.92 0.39
C ILE A 81 -12.39 -8.60 0.00
N ASN A 82 -13.50 -7.91 0.16
CA ASN A 82 -14.82 -8.38 -0.20
C ASN A 82 -15.15 -7.98 -1.64
N ARG A 83 -15.65 -8.93 -2.41
CA ARG A 83 -16.03 -8.74 -3.82
C ARG A 83 -17.48 -9.17 -4.05
N ASN A 84 -18.14 -8.55 -5.02
CA ASN A 84 -19.42 -9.03 -5.51
C ASN A 84 -19.22 -10.23 -6.50
N SER A 85 -20.32 -10.78 -7.00
CA SER A 85 -20.30 -11.90 -7.96
C SER A 85 -19.56 -11.59 -9.27
N SER A 86 -19.48 -10.32 -9.67
CA SER A 86 -18.71 -9.86 -10.84
C SER A 86 -17.22 -9.67 -10.53
N GLY A 87 -16.79 -9.85 -9.27
CA GLY A 87 -15.42 -9.70 -8.84
C GLY A 87 -14.98 -8.28 -8.50
N ILE A 88 -15.89 -7.32 -8.54
CA ILE A 88 -15.65 -5.93 -8.18
C ILE A 88 -15.49 -5.84 -6.66
N ILE A 89 -14.46 -5.15 -6.17
CA ILE A 89 -14.26 -4.88 -4.74
C ILE A 89 -15.41 -3.99 -4.25
N THR A 90 -16.12 -4.44 -3.23
CA THR A 90 -17.20 -3.68 -2.58
C THR A 90 -16.74 -3.07 -1.27
N SER A 91 -15.88 -3.78 -0.55
CA SER A 91 -15.28 -3.26 0.68
C SER A 91 -13.98 -3.98 1.01
N THR A 92 -13.19 -3.35 1.88
CA THR A 92 -12.10 -4.01 2.59
C THR A 92 -12.29 -3.87 4.09
N ILE A 93 -11.78 -4.84 4.85
CA ILE A 93 -11.69 -4.79 6.31
C ILE A 93 -10.23 -4.92 6.67
N GLN A 94 -9.68 -3.90 7.30
CA GLN A 94 -8.28 -3.90 7.75
C GLN A 94 -8.23 -3.95 9.27
N LYS A 95 -7.49 -4.93 9.81
CA LYS A 95 -7.06 -5.01 11.20
C LYS A 95 -5.55 -4.90 11.24
N ALA A 96 -5.01 -4.01 12.05
CA ALA A 96 -3.57 -3.84 12.17
C ALA A 96 -3.18 -3.64 13.64
N ALA A 97 -2.00 -4.09 14.02
CA ALA A 97 -1.48 -3.91 15.38
C ALA A 97 -1.42 -2.43 15.77
N ALA A 98 -1.04 -1.54 14.84
CA ALA A 98 -1.03 -0.10 15.05
C ALA A 98 -2.44 0.48 15.29
N LEU A 99 -3.47 -0.03 14.63
CA LEU A 99 -4.87 0.36 14.86
C LEU A 99 -5.32 -0.10 16.25
N THR A 100 -5.04 -1.34 16.61
CA THR A 100 -5.36 -1.91 17.93
C THR A 100 -4.68 -1.12 19.05
N ALA A 101 -3.42 -0.74 18.87
CA ALA A 101 -2.69 0.11 19.82
C ALA A 101 -3.32 1.52 19.97
N ALA A 102 -4.00 2.02 18.94
CA ALA A 102 -4.76 3.26 18.96
C ALA A 102 -6.22 3.08 19.49
N GLY A 103 -6.62 1.87 19.90
CA GLY A 103 -7.98 1.55 20.37
C GLY A 103 -8.97 1.33 19.23
N ILE A 104 -8.50 1.08 18.01
CA ILE A 104 -9.33 0.85 16.83
C ILE A 104 -9.27 -0.63 16.47
N ASP A 105 -10.40 -1.34 16.54
CA ASP A 105 -10.44 -2.78 16.25
C ASP A 105 -10.22 -3.07 14.75
N SER A 106 -10.88 -2.29 13.90
CA SER A 106 -10.77 -2.44 12.44
C SER A 106 -11.19 -1.18 11.71
N VAL A 107 -10.72 -1.04 10.46
CA VAL A 107 -11.18 -0.03 9.51
C VAL A 107 -11.88 -0.73 8.36
N VAL A 108 -13.12 -0.32 8.07
CA VAL A 108 -13.89 -0.81 6.93
C VAL A 108 -13.94 0.28 5.87
N THR A 109 -13.32 0.01 4.71
CA THR A 109 -13.40 0.89 3.54
C THR A 109 -14.44 0.34 2.57
N ARG A 110 -15.40 1.17 2.15
CA ARG A 110 -16.41 0.85 1.13
C ARG A 110 -16.03 1.52 -0.18
N TYR A 111 -16.21 0.83 -1.30
CA TYR A 111 -15.86 1.31 -2.64
C TYR A 111 -17.11 1.50 -3.49
N ASN A 112 -17.21 2.65 -4.15
CA ASN A 112 -18.24 2.95 -5.11
C ASN A 112 -17.73 2.68 -6.52
N TYR A 113 -18.44 1.83 -7.26
CA TYR A 113 -18.12 1.44 -8.62
C TYR A 113 -19.23 1.87 -9.58
N SER A 114 -18.86 2.57 -10.65
CA SER A 114 -19.78 2.95 -11.72
C SER A 114 -19.77 1.90 -12.82
N THR A 115 -20.90 1.24 -13.03
CA THR A 115 -21.08 0.29 -14.13
C THR A 115 -21.08 1.00 -15.50
N ALA A 116 -21.53 2.26 -15.55
CA ALA A 116 -21.55 3.06 -16.77
C ALA A 116 -20.15 3.35 -17.31
N THR A 117 -19.17 3.56 -16.41
CA THR A 117 -17.77 3.83 -16.80
C THR A 117 -16.85 2.65 -16.58
N SER A 118 -17.35 1.57 -15.96
CA SER A 118 -16.57 0.41 -15.53
C SER A 118 -15.36 0.79 -14.64
N ARG A 119 -15.57 1.74 -13.71
CA ARG A 119 -14.49 2.30 -12.86
C ARG A 119 -14.96 2.54 -11.43
N TYR A 120 -14.03 2.45 -10.48
CA TYR A 120 -14.26 2.94 -9.14
C TYR A 120 -14.28 4.47 -9.13
N THR A 121 -15.28 5.07 -8.52
CA THR A 121 -15.43 6.54 -8.47
C THR A 121 -14.91 7.11 -7.17
N SER A 122 -15.08 6.38 -6.07
CA SER A 122 -14.66 6.82 -4.75
C SER A 122 -14.56 5.63 -3.79
N SER A 123 -13.93 5.88 -2.65
CA SER A 123 -14.04 5.03 -1.47
C SER A 123 -14.33 5.88 -0.24
N VAL A 124 -14.90 5.24 0.79
CA VAL A 124 -15.21 5.90 2.08
C VAL A 124 -14.86 4.95 3.21
N PHE A 125 -14.20 5.46 4.24
CA PHE A 125 -14.11 4.78 5.51
C PHE A 125 -14.45 5.71 6.68
N ASP A 126 -15.01 5.12 7.73
CA ASP A 126 -15.36 5.81 8.96
C ASP A 126 -14.44 5.32 10.08
N LEU A 127 -13.88 6.26 10.82
CA LEU A 127 -13.00 6.02 11.95
C LEU A 127 -13.64 6.63 13.20
N ALA A 128 -14.05 5.78 14.13
CA ALA A 128 -14.51 6.22 15.44
C ALA A 128 -13.33 6.25 16.42
N ILE A 129 -12.97 7.45 16.87
CA ILE A 129 -11.94 7.66 17.89
C ILE A 129 -12.62 8.24 19.13
N PRO A 130 -12.22 7.87 20.37
CA PRO A 130 -12.83 8.41 21.56
C PRO A 130 -12.92 9.94 21.54
N GLY A 131 -14.15 10.47 21.50
CA GLY A 131 -14.48 11.90 21.49
C GLY A 131 -14.74 12.54 20.13
N PHE A 132 -14.53 11.85 19.00
CA PHE A 132 -14.94 12.32 17.67
C PHE A 132 -14.93 11.20 16.62
N ALA A 133 -15.68 11.41 15.56
CA ALA A 133 -15.69 10.54 14.39
C ALA A 133 -15.00 11.23 13.20
N VAL A 134 -14.26 10.48 12.41
CA VAL A 134 -13.65 10.95 11.16
C VAL A 134 -14.16 10.10 10.03
N THR A 135 -14.71 10.72 9.00
CA THR A 135 -14.99 10.08 7.70
C THR A 135 -13.94 10.54 6.70
N ASP A 136 -13.25 9.62 6.06
CA ASP A 136 -12.39 9.88 4.91
C ASP A 136 -13.11 9.42 3.64
N SER A 137 -13.17 10.29 2.64
CA SER A 137 -13.73 10.00 1.32
C SER A 137 -12.69 10.27 0.27
N ALA A 138 -12.18 9.22 -0.38
CA ALA A 138 -11.25 9.34 -1.50
C ALA A 138 -12.03 9.39 -2.83
N VAL A 139 -11.67 10.32 -3.72
CA VAL A 139 -12.23 10.46 -5.08
C VAL A 139 -11.13 10.18 -6.09
N TYR A 140 -11.40 9.28 -7.05
CA TYR A 140 -10.42 8.83 -8.04
C TYR A 140 -10.54 9.58 -9.36
N THR A 141 -9.39 9.95 -9.95
CA THR A 141 -9.31 10.45 -11.33
C THR A 141 -8.54 9.47 -12.21
N TYR A 142 -8.84 9.49 -13.50
CA TYR A 142 -8.33 8.52 -14.47
C TYR A 142 -7.76 9.20 -15.71
N ASP A 143 -6.76 8.58 -16.31
CA ASP A 143 -6.31 8.92 -17.65
C ASP A 143 -7.20 8.30 -18.74
N ALA A 144 -6.89 8.61 -19.99
CA ALA A 144 -7.62 8.09 -21.16
C ALA A 144 -7.53 6.55 -21.29
N ASN A 145 -6.50 5.92 -20.69
CA ASN A 145 -6.31 4.47 -20.70
C ASN A 145 -7.02 3.77 -19.52
N GLY A 146 -7.73 4.51 -18.67
CA GLY A 146 -8.44 3.96 -17.52
C GLY A 146 -7.56 3.67 -16.31
N ARG A 147 -6.36 4.24 -16.21
CA ARG A 147 -5.48 4.12 -15.05
C ARG A 147 -5.77 5.25 -14.06
N ILE A 148 -5.77 4.95 -12.77
CA ILE A 148 -5.95 5.97 -11.72
C ILE A 148 -4.74 6.89 -11.72
N THR A 149 -4.95 8.18 -11.94
CA THR A 149 -3.90 9.22 -11.94
C THR A 149 -3.82 9.99 -10.64
N SER A 150 -4.91 10.04 -9.89
CA SER A 150 -4.88 10.56 -8.51
C SER A 150 -6.03 10.02 -7.68
N ASP A 151 -5.85 10.05 -6.38
CA ASP A 151 -6.92 10.06 -5.40
C ASP A 151 -6.84 11.33 -4.54
N ALA A 152 -7.98 11.92 -4.26
CA ALA A 152 -8.12 13.10 -3.41
C ALA A 152 -8.97 12.75 -2.19
N HIS A 153 -8.39 12.91 -1.00
CA HIS A 153 -9.00 12.54 0.27
C HIS A 153 -9.64 13.75 0.95
N TYR A 154 -10.92 13.63 1.24
CA TYR A 154 -11.72 14.64 1.92
C TYR A 154 -12.08 14.13 3.31
N LEU A 155 -11.68 14.87 4.34
CA LEU A 155 -11.96 14.54 5.74
C LEU A 155 -13.18 15.31 6.23
N ALA A 156 -14.15 14.60 6.78
CA ALA A 156 -15.24 15.15 7.57
C ALA A 156 -15.04 14.75 9.03
N ILE A 157 -15.13 15.72 9.95
CA ILE A 157 -14.96 15.51 11.39
C ILE A 157 -16.32 15.68 12.07
N GLY A 158 -16.86 14.57 12.57
CA GLY A 158 -18.08 14.55 13.37
C GLY A 158 -17.82 14.84 14.85
N GLY A 159 -18.88 15.17 15.59
CA GLY A 159 -18.80 15.46 17.03
C GLY A 159 -18.34 16.89 17.37
N LEU A 160 -18.11 17.74 16.37
CA LEU A 160 -17.85 19.16 16.58
C LEU A 160 -19.15 19.90 16.87
N PRO A 161 -19.14 20.94 17.75
CA PRO A 161 -20.31 21.78 18.02
C PRO A 161 -20.88 22.47 16.76
N ILE A 162 -20.02 22.76 15.79
CA ILE A 162 -20.37 23.33 14.48
C ILE A 162 -19.88 22.34 13.42
N PRO A 163 -20.80 21.76 12.60
CA PRO A 163 -20.40 20.90 11.50
C PRO A 163 -19.54 21.65 10.49
N LEU A 164 -18.38 21.08 10.16
CA LEU A 164 -17.53 21.60 9.09
C LEU A 164 -17.80 20.79 7.81
N PRO A 165 -17.80 21.43 6.62
CA PRO A 165 -17.84 20.69 5.37
C PRO A 165 -16.59 19.80 5.24
N PRO A 166 -16.65 18.71 4.45
CA PRO A 166 -15.48 17.89 4.16
C PRO A 166 -14.35 18.75 3.58
N ILE A 167 -13.15 18.61 4.15
CA ILE A 167 -11.97 19.37 3.74
C ILE A 167 -11.02 18.48 2.96
N LEU A 168 -10.48 18.99 1.84
CA LEU A 168 -9.43 18.32 1.10
C LEU A 168 -8.16 18.29 1.98
N ALA A 169 -7.76 17.11 2.41
CA ALA A 169 -6.66 16.92 3.37
C ALA A 169 -5.41 16.35 2.72
N LEU A 170 -5.59 15.50 1.70
CA LEU A 170 -4.52 14.75 1.07
C LEU A 170 -4.83 14.55 -0.41
N ARG A 171 -3.78 14.48 -1.25
CA ARG A 171 -3.87 14.00 -2.63
C ARG A 171 -2.65 13.13 -2.94
N ASN A 172 -2.90 11.92 -3.41
CA ASN A 172 -1.87 11.13 -4.06
C ASN A 172 -1.94 11.33 -5.57
N THR A 173 -0.79 11.36 -6.24
CA THR A 173 -0.67 11.46 -7.69
C THR A 173 0.22 10.33 -8.19
N TYR A 174 -0.22 9.66 -9.26
CA TYR A 174 0.38 8.45 -9.82
C TYR A 174 0.87 8.72 -11.24
N THR A 175 2.15 8.47 -11.49
CA THR A 175 2.77 8.60 -12.82
C THR A 175 3.21 7.23 -13.31
N TYR A 176 2.88 6.93 -14.55
CA TYR A 176 3.15 5.65 -15.19
C TYR A 176 4.29 5.74 -16.20
N SER A 177 4.98 4.62 -16.45
CA SER A 177 5.92 4.50 -17.56
C SER A 177 5.25 4.79 -18.90
N ALA A 178 6.02 5.11 -19.93
CA ALA A 178 5.46 5.40 -21.26
C ALA A 178 4.63 4.23 -21.82
N SER A 179 5.00 2.98 -21.52
CA SER A 179 4.21 1.78 -21.85
C SER A 179 2.95 1.64 -20.98
N GLY A 180 2.85 2.36 -19.87
CA GLY A 180 1.77 2.23 -18.90
C GLY A 180 1.80 0.98 -18.02
N THR A 181 2.83 0.16 -18.14
CA THR A 181 2.93 -1.14 -17.44
C THR A 181 3.47 -1.03 -16.03
N ASN A 182 4.19 0.05 -15.72
CA ASN A 182 4.78 0.29 -14.40
C ASN A 182 4.38 1.65 -13.85
N LEU A 183 4.14 1.71 -12.55
CA LEU A 183 3.95 2.92 -11.78
C LEU A 183 5.34 3.45 -11.38
N VAL A 184 5.80 4.52 -12.02
CA VAL A 184 7.18 5.03 -11.86
C VAL A 184 7.31 6.10 -10.79
N ASN A 185 6.21 6.78 -10.44
CA ASN A 185 6.21 7.78 -9.36
C ASN A 185 4.87 7.79 -8.63
N VAL A 186 4.96 7.91 -7.31
CA VAL A 186 3.83 8.23 -6.42
C VAL A 186 4.24 9.47 -5.64
N SER A 187 3.51 10.56 -5.78
CA SER A 187 3.70 11.76 -4.95
C SER A 187 2.48 12.00 -4.08
N GLN A 188 2.71 12.58 -2.93
CA GLN A 188 1.68 12.92 -1.97
C GLN A 188 1.80 14.38 -1.58
N ASP A 189 0.69 15.09 -1.70
CA ASP A 189 0.49 16.44 -1.18
C ASP A 189 -0.49 16.39 -0.01
N ALA A 190 -0.26 17.17 1.04
CA ALA A 190 -1.17 17.26 2.17
C ALA A 190 -1.39 18.72 2.61
N ALA A 191 -2.53 18.98 3.21
CA ALA A 191 -2.82 20.24 3.88
C ALA A 191 -2.13 20.28 5.25
N THR A 192 -1.33 21.31 5.49
CA THR A 192 -0.67 21.52 6.79
C THR A 192 -1.61 22.08 7.86
N THR A 193 -2.73 22.66 7.42
CA THR A 193 -3.81 23.15 8.27
C THR A 193 -5.16 22.74 7.68
N PRO A 194 -6.18 22.49 8.49
CA PRO A 194 -7.51 22.13 8.00
C PRO A 194 -8.05 23.12 6.96
N GLY A 195 -8.34 22.66 5.73
CA GLY A 195 -8.82 23.48 4.63
C GLY A 195 -7.76 24.40 3.99
N GLY A 196 -6.50 24.28 4.39
CA GLY A 196 -5.38 24.99 3.77
C GLY A 196 -4.98 24.43 2.41
N PRO A 197 -4.06 25.09 1.70
CA PRO A 197 -3.54 24.58 0.43
C PRO A 197 -2.75 23.29 0.65
N LEU A 198 -2.81 22.40 -0.35
CA LEU A 198 -1.96 21.21 -0.37
C LEU A 198 -0.52 21.62 -0.67
N SER A 199 0.41 20.98 0.02
CA SER A 199 1.86 21.12 -0.20
C SER A 199 2.51 19.74 -0.28
N PRO A 200 3.57 19.57 -1.09
CA PRO A 200 4.27 18.31 -1.20
C PRO A 200 4.77 17.81 0.15
N VAL A 201 4.48 16.56 0.49
CA VAL A 201 4.94 15.91 1.74
C VAL A 201 5.86 14.74 1.49
N SER A 202 5.63 13.99 0.41
CA SER A 202 6.51 12.87 0.05
C SER A 202 6.42 12.51 -1.43
N ALA A 203 7.45 11.82 -1.93
CA ALA A 203 7.44 11.17 -3.22
C ALA A 203 8.19 9.84 -3.17
N GLN A 204 7.75 8.89 -4.00
CA GLN A 204 8.42 7.61 -4.24
C GLN A 204 8.64 7.45 -5.73
N VAL A 205 9.90 7.27 -6.14
CA VAL A 205 10.29 7.06 -7.53
C VAL A 205 10.85 5.66 -7.67
N PHE A 206 10.36 4.92 -8.66
CA PHE A 206 10.76 3.53 -8.90
C PHE A 206 11.46 3.36 -10.23
N THR A 207 12.48 2.50 -10.25
CA THR A 207 13.00 1.87 -11.45
C THR A 207 12.79 0.36 -11.38
N PHE A 208 12.82 -0.31 -12.52
CA PHE A 208 12.41 -1.70 -12.63
C PHE A 208 13.46 -2.53 -13.37
N ASP A 209 13.49 -3.82 -13.08
CA ASP A 209 14.20 -4.80 -13.89
C ASP A 209 13.39 -5.18 -15.15
N ALA A 210 13.89 -6.12 -15.94
CA ALA A 210 13.21 -6.62 -17.14
C ALA A 210 12.40 -7.90 -16.89
N LYS A 211 12.25 -8.34 -15.63
CA LYS A 211 11.56 -9.59 -15.28
C LYS A 211 10.16 -9.34 -14.77
N SER A 212 9.28 -10.30 -15.02
CA SER A 212 7.88 -10.18 -14.61
C SER A 212 7.71 -10.21 -13.10
N ASN A 213 6.93 -9.27 -12.59
CA ASN A 213 6.44 -9.29 -11.22
C ASN A 213 5.47 -10.47 -11.05
N PRO A 214 5.60 -11.30 -10.02
CA PRO A 214 4.72 -12.45 -9.80
C PRO A 214 3.31 -12.07 -9.39
N LEU A 215 3.08 -10.84 -8.97
CA LEU A 215 1.82 -10.38 -8.43
C LEU A 215 1.45 -9.02 -9.01
N ILE A 216 0.49 -9.01 -9.94
CA ILE A 216 0.02 -7.80 -10.62
C ILE A 216 -1.49 -7.68 -10.40
N ILE A 217 -1.93 -6.61 -9.75
CA ILE A 217 -3.35 -6.30 -9.53
C ILE A 217 -3.76 -4.93 -10.08
N GLN A 218 -2.90 -4.28 -10.88
CA GLN A 218 -3.16 -3.03 -11.60
C GLN A 218 -3.86 -1.94 -10.74
N ASN A 219 -4.99 -1.40 -11.21
CA ASN A 219 -5.72 -0.34 -10.50
C ASN A 219 -6.14 -0.74 -9.08
N GLU A 220 -6.38 -2.02 -8.81
CA GLU A 220 -6.68 -2.47 -7.44
C GLU A 220 -5.49 -2.25 -6.50
N ALA A 221 -4.25 -2.27 -6.99
CA ALA A 221 -3.07 -1.95 -6.18
C ALA A 221 -3.13 -0.52 -5.62
N VAL A 222 -3.65 0.42 -6.41
CA VAL A 222 -3.86 1.81 -5.96
C VAL A 222 -4.98 1.87 -4.93
N LEU A 223 -6.15 1.24 -5.22
CA LEU A 223 -7.30 1.21 -4.30
C LEU A 223 -6.94 0.61 -2.94
N LEU A 224 -6.08 -0.41 -2.94
CA LEU A 224 -5.65 -1.12 -1.74
C LEU A 224 -4.42 -0.49 -1.06
N ALA A 225 -3.94 0.66 -1.55
CA ALA A 225 -2.68 1.28 -1.13
C ALA A 225 -1.47 0.32 -1.22
N ARG A 226 -1.47 -0.54 -2.25
CA ARG A 226 -0.42 -1.55 -2.52
C ARG A 226 0.26 -1.24 -3.86
N THR A 227 0.73 -0.02 -4.02
CA THR A 227 1.27 0.50 -5.30
C THR A 227 2.38 -0.36 -5.90
N GLY A 228 3.17 -1.05 -5.07
CA GLY A 228 4.18 -2.03 -5.54
C GLY A 228 3.59 -3.19 -6.34
N LEU A 229 2.31 -3.52 -6.14
CA LEU A 229 1.60 -4.61 -6.84
C LEU A 229 1.01 -4.18 -8.20
N TYR A 230 1.13 -2.91 -8.57
CA TYR A 230 0.70 -2.42 -9.90
C TYR A 230 1.62 -2.93 -11.01
N ASN A 231 2.90 -3.07 -10.73
CA ASN A 231 3.98 -3.10 -11.70
C ASN A 231 4.09 -4.44 -12.44
N ALA A 232 4.26 -4.39 -13.76
CA ALA A 232 4.53 -5.57 -14.57
C ALA A 232 5.93 -6.16 -14.33
N ASN A 233 6.86 -5.34 -13.87
CA ASN A 233 8.24 -5.70 -13.59
C ASN A 233 8.58 -5.55 -12.11
N ASN A 234 9.61 -6.26 -11.63
CA ASN A 234 10.05 -6.12 -10.24
C ASN A 234 10.79 -4.80 -10.03
N PRO A 235 10.56 -4.09 -8.90
CA PRO A 235 11.32 -2.88 -8.59
C PRO A 235 12.82 -3.20 -8.46
N ALA A 236 13.67 -2.51 -9.21
CA ALA A 236 15.12 -2.57 -9.06
C ALA A 236 15.63 -1.53 -8.06
N LYS A 237 14.90 -0.40 -7.96
CA LYS A 237 15.21 0.68 -7.03
C LYS A 237 13.95 1.43 -6.65
N ALA A 238 13.88 1.86 -5.39
CA ALA A 238 12.90 2.83 -4.91
C ALA A 238 13.63 3.98 -4.19
N VAL A 239 13.31 5.22 -4.55
CA VAL A 239 13.80 6.43 -3.87
C VAL A 239 12.61 7.07 -3.18
N VAL A 240 12.69 7.20 -1.87
CA VAL A 240 11.65 7.84 -1.05
C VAL A 240 12.20 9.16 -0.54
N THR A 241 11.49 10.24 -0.83
CA THR A 241 11.77 11.58 -0.32
C THR A 241 10.63 12.05 0.55
N ASN A 242 10.95 12.72 1.65
CA ASN A 242 9.98 13.27 2.59
C ASN A 242 10.32 14.73 2.85
N THR A 243 9.52 15.66 2.35
CA THR A 243 9.77 17.09 2.45
C THR A 243 9.53 17.64 3.86
N VAL A 244 8.67 16.97 4.65
CA VAL A 244 8.37 17.35 6.05
C VAL A 244 9.44 16.84 7.01
N SER A 245 10.05 15.71 6.70
CA SER A 245 11.07 15.06 7.53
C SER A 245 12.18 14.46 6.66
N PRO A 246 13.08 15.28 6.08
CA PRO A 246 14.13 14.80 5.16
C PRO A 246 15.08 13.76 5.79
N ALA A 247 15.16 13.69 7.11
CA ALA A 247 15.90 12.64 7.81
C ALA A 247 15.32 11.23 7.58
N ASN A 248 14.09 11.15 7.07
CA ASN A 248 13.41 9.89 6.69
C ASN A 248 13.60 9.53 5.21
N ASP A 249 14.35 10.32 4.43
CA ASP A 249 14.67 10.02 3.06
C ASP A 249 15.50 8.74 2.99
N PHE A 250 15.20 7.89 2.01
CA PHE A 250 16.00 6.70 1.78
C PHE A 250 15.89 6.20 0.35
N THR A 251 16.88 5.43 -0.01
CA THR A 251 16.88 4.63 -1.24
C THR A 251 16.87 3.15 -0.86
N MET A 252 16.09 2.35 -1.59
CA MET A 252 16.16 0.89 -1.57
C MET A 252 16.66 0.41 -2.93
N ASP A 253 17.77 -0.27 -2.97
CA ASP A 253 18.27 -0.95 -4.15
C ASP A 253 17.98 -2.45 -4.02
N TYR A 254 17.32 -3.06 -5.03
CA TYR A 254 16.91 -4.47 -5.00
C TYR A 254 17.68 -5.31 -6.00
N THR A 255 18.06 -6.50 -5.58
CA THR A 255 18.60 -7.55 -6.45
C THR A 255 17.79 -8.82 -6.29
N TYR A 256 17.56 -9.56 -7.37
CA TYR A 256 16.71 -10.75 -7.38
C TYR A 256 17.50 -11.97 -7.86
N LYS A 257 17.18 -13.12 -7.26
CA LYS A 257 17.43 -14.42 -7.88
C LYS A 257 16.11 -14.95 -8.41
N TYR A 258 16.16 -15.53 -9.60
CA TYR A 258 14.98 -16.02 -10.30
C TYR A 258 15.00 -17.53 -10.39
N ASN A 259 13.82 -18.15 -10.27
CA ASN A 259 13.65 -19.57 -10.54
C ASN A 259 13.61 -19.86 -12.06
N ALA A 260 13.52 -21.14 -12.44
CA ALA A 260 13.50 -21.56 -13.86
C ALA A 260 12.31 -20.99 -14.66
N ALA A 261 11.22 -20.58 -13.99
CA ALA A 261 10.07 -19.92 -14.61
C ALA A 261 10.24 -18.39 -14.76
N GLY A 262 11.42 -17.85 -14.40
CA GLY A 262 11.69 -16.41 -14.44
C GLY A 262 10.97 -15.60 -13.36
N LYS A 263 10.42 -16.24 -12.32
CA LYS A 263 9.81 -15.58 -11.16
C LYS A 263 10.84 -15.40 -10.04
N PRO A 264 10.78 -14.33 -9.23
CA PRO A 264 11.64 -14.17 -8.09
C PRO A 264 11.61 -15.41 -7.17
N ASP A 265 12.75 -15.97 -6.85
CA ASP A 265 12.92 -16.98 -5.82
C ASP A 265 13.33 -16.33 -4.50
N SER A 266 14.24 -15.35 -4.59
CA SER A 266 14.65 -14.52 -3.47
C SER A 266 15.04 -13.12 -3.94
N SER A 267 15.03 -12.15 -3.03
CA SER A 267 15.53 -10.80 -3.26
C SER A 267 16.35 -10.30 -2.09
N TYR A 268 17.20 -9.32 -2.38
CA TYR A 268 17.93 -8.53 -1.38
C TYR A 268 17.64 -7.06 -1.65
N GLY A 269 17.21 -6.35 -0.62
CA GLY A 269 17.05 -4.91 -0.65
C GLY A 269 18.08 -4.26 0.27
N THR A 270 18.81 -3.26 -0.21
CA THR A 270 19.75 -2.48 0.60
C THR A 270 19.24 -1.08 0.79
N ARG A 271 19.05 -0.67 2.03
CA ARG A 271 18.62 0.68 2.37
C ARG A 271 19.78 1.62 2.55
N THR A 272 19.74 2.80 1.90
CA THR A 272 20.71 3.90 2.06
C THR A 272 19.94 5.18 2.41
N PRO A 273 20.31 5.93 3.49
CA PRO A 273 21.33 5.61 4.47
C PRO A 273 20.92 4.47 5.41
N GLY A 274 21.89 3.93 6.14
CA GLY A 274 21.68 2.97 7.22
C GLY A 274 22.17 1.56 6.93
N GLY A 275 22.41 1.19 5.65
CA GLY A 275 23.03 -0.09 5.25
C GLY A 275 22.23 -1.35 5.62
N ALA A 276 21.00 -1.21 6.12
CA ALA A 276 20.18 -2.35 6.48
C ALA A 276 19.89 -3.20 5.24
N ILE A 277 20.31 -4.46 5.29
CA ILE A 277 20.06 -5.43 4.23
C ILE A 277 18.79 -6.19 4.57
N THR A 278 17.96 -6.24 3.61
CA THR A 278 16.68 -6.89 3.58
C THR A 278 16.72 -8.02 2.58
N ALA A 279 16.52 -9.26 2.99
CA ALA A 279 16.42 -10.34 2.03
C ALA A 279 15.07 -11.05 2.14
N SER A 280 14.45 -11.42 1.05
CA SER A 280 13.13 -12.04 0.97
C SER A 280 13.18 -13.36 0.22
N LYS A 281 12.31 -14.30 0.62
CA LYS A 281 12.07 -15.57 -0.06
C LYS A 281 10.61 -15.63 -0.51
N TYR A 282 10.38 -16.03 -1.75
CA TYR A 282 9.08 -16.10 -2.40
C TYR A 282 8.63 -17.55 -2.53
N PHE A 283 7.35 -17.81 -2.21
CA PHE A 283 6.75 -19.14 -2.28
C PHE A 283 5.52 -19.11 -3.17
N TYR A 284 5.40 -20.12 -4.01
CA TYR A 284 4.37 -20.24 -5.02
C TYR A 284 3.57 -21.55 -4.85
N GLN A 285 2.32 -21.55 -5.29
CA GLN A 285 1.45 -22.72 -5.41
C GLN A 285 0.89 -22.85 -6.81
#